data_6090e7974defc7fa90e9cc2def91db75
#
_entry.id   6090e7974defc7fa90e9cc2def91db75
#
_cell.length_a   1.000
_cell.length_b   1.000
_cell.length_c   1.000
_cell.angle_alpha   90.00
_cell.angle_beta   90.00
_cell.angle_gamma   90.00
#
_symmetry.space_group_name_H-M   'P 1'
#
loop_
_entity.id
_entity.type
_entity.pdbx_description
1 polymer ?
#
loop_
_entity_poly.entity_id
_entity_poly.type
_entity_poly.pdbx_seq_one_letter_code
_entity_poly.pdbx_strand_id
1 'polypeptide(L)'
;MLAHLSISNFAVVKQLSVQLENGLTAITGETGAGKSIAIDALSLCLGERADANAVRKGAAKAEIIAHFSLSGNSAAKTYLDEHELTSDEDENSCFVRRVVSKEGRSKAFINGVPASLQQLKGLGQYLLAIHGQNTHLQLLKEDHQRSLLDTYAKHTSQIDSVKHAYSNWREKQRMLQSLKEQAQQREDRLQLLTYQVQELDEFAIEEGEFEELEVEHKRLSNGQSLLEQAQTSVYNLYENDEGNALAVIQNSIERLGELEAHDASLTPIISLLNEASIQVEEAASELRSYCDQLEIDPLRLQQVEARYAKAMELARKHAVMPEALFQHHQMLAREFSALGEQETLLGTLELEVDNMHAQYLAATKALSESRSCAAVNLAKDIEAQIQQMNMPHAKVAIDVLYDELKKPSSTGLDNIEFKVSTNPGQDADKLEKVVSGGELSRIGLAIQVIASDNHATPTMIFDEVDTGISGPTASIVGALLRRLGNQAQVMCVTHLPQVAAQAHNQLFVTKLTDGESTETQMLALTKQDRIDELARLLAGDKITKSALANAKELLKSAASN
;
A
#
# COMPACT_ATOMS: atom_id res chain seq x y z
N MET A 1 24.08 -18.06 16.29
CA MET A 1 25.43 -17.62 15.92
C MET A 1 25.83 -18.20 14.56
N LEU A 2 26.72 -17.55 13.81
CA LEU A 2 27.29 -18.09 12.55
C LEU A 2 28.32 -19.16 12.88
N ALA A 3 28.01 -20.42 12.56
CA ALA A 3 28.90 -21.57 12.88
C ALA A 3 29.87 -21.85 11.74
N HIS A 4 29.43 -21.75 10.50
CA HIS A 4 30.23 -22.06 9.33
C HIS A 4 29.88 -21.18 8.13
N LEU A 5 30.91 -20.79 7.37
CA LEU A 5 30.75 -20.04 6.11
C LEU A 5 31.52 -20.75 5.00
N SER A 6 30.83 -21.08 3.91
CA SER A 6 31.41 -21.62 2.69
C SER A 6 31.12 -20.68 1.50
N ILE A 7 32.16 -20.34 0.76
CA ILE A 7 32.09 -19.46 -0.40
C ILE A 7 32.77 -20.16 -1.58
N SER A 8 32.11 -20.21 -2.72
CA SER A 8 32.65 -20.81 -3.94
C SER A 8 32.49 -19.88 -5.13
N ASN A 9 33.56 -19.62 -5.86
CA ASN A 9 33.60 -18.80 -7.08
C ASN A 9 33.03 -17.40 -6.94
N PHE A 10 33.29 -16.73 -5.83
CA PHE A 10 32.81 -15.41 -5.50
C PHE A 10 33.96 -14.39 -5.55
N ALA A 11 33.82 -13.33 -6.34
CA ALA A 11 34.81 -12.29 -6.57
C ALA A 11 36.20 -12.89 -6.93
N VAL A 12 37.20 -12.73 -6.08
CA VAL A 12 38.54 -13.33 -6.25
C VAL A 12 38.70 -14.68 -5.52
N VAL A 13 37.71 -15.10 -4.75
CA VAL A 13 37.72 -16.37 -4.02
C VAL A 13 37.28 -17.52 -4.92
N LYS A 14 38.10 -18.56 -5.06
CA LYS A 14 37.73 -19.81 -5.74
C LYS A 14 36.97 -20.72 -4.80
N GLN A 15 37.53 -20.95 -3.62
CA GLN A 15 36.91 -21.75 -2.56
C GLN A 15 37.42 -21.28 -1.21
N LEU A 16 36.48 -21.04 -0.27
CA LEU A 16 36.77 -20.69 1.11
C LEU A 16 35.79 -21.46 1.99
N SER A 17 36.31 -22.07 3.05
CA SER A 17 35.50 -22.76 4.05
C SER A 17 36.11 -22.45 5.41
N VAL A 18 35.32 -21.83 6.30
CA VAL A 18 35.79 -21.41 7.62
C VAL A 18 34.76 -21.75 8.69
N GLN A 19 35.24 -22.35 9.77
CA GLN A 19 34.50 -22.54 11.02
C GLN A 19 34.71 -21.30 11.89
N LEU A 20 33.66 -20.86 12.52
CA LEU A 20 33.64 -19.64 13.34
C LEU A 20 33.25 -20.02 14.77
N GLU A 21 33.97 -19.45 15.73
CA GLU A 21 33.78 -19.72 17.13
C GLU A 21 33.07 -18.53 17.82
N ASN A 22 32.66 -18.75 19.05
CA ASN A 22 32.13 -17.71 19.92
C ASN A 22 33.20 -16.67 20.29
N GLY A 23 32.77 -15.53 20.74
CA GLY A 23 33.66 -14.46 21.17
C GLY A 23 34.02 -13.49 20.04
N LEU A 24 35.06 -12.69 20.27
CA LEU A 24 35.61 -11.77 19.29
C LEU A 24 36.59 -12.51 18.36
N THR A 25 36.31 -12.48 17.07
CA THR A 25 37.22 -12.99 16.00
C THR A 25 37.76 -11.79 15.21
N ALA A 26 39.07 -11.58 15.23
CA ALA A 26 39.72 -10.58 14.38
C ALA A 26 40.07 -11.20 13.02
N ILE A 27 39.75 -10.50 11.95
CA ILE A 27 40.13 -10.84 10.58
C ILE A 27 41.24 -9.89 10.15
N THR A 28 42.46 -10.44 10.03
CA THR A 28 43.67 -9.69 9.60
C THR A 28 44.16 -10.19 8.24
N GLY A 29 45.10 -9.51 7.64
CA GLY A 29 45.70 -9.91 6.36
C GLY A 29 46.15 -8.70 5.52
N GLU A 30 46.66 -8.98 4.34
CA GLU A 30 47.17 -7.96 3.42
C GLU A 30 46.05 -7.03 2.91
N THR A 31 46.39 -5.76 2.64
CA THR A 31 45.48 -4.79 1.99
C THR A 31 45.09 -5.32 0.61
N GLY A 32 43.78 -5.35 0.33
CA GLY A 32 43.25 -5.87 -0.94
C GLY A 32 43.22 -7.39 -1.04
N ALA A 33 43.57 -8.15 0.04
CA ALA A 33 43.49 -9.60 0.06
C ALA A 33 42.06 -10.15 0.10
N GLY A 34 41.05 -9.29 0.15
CA GLY A 34 39.66 -9.74 0.17
C GLY A 34 39.11 -9.96 1.57
N LYS A 35 39.60 -9.21 2.57
CA LYS A 35 39.05 -9.24 3.94
C LYS A 35 37.54 -8.94 3.96
N SER A 36 37.07 -7.96 3.21
CA SER A 36 35.64 -7.61 3.10
C SER A 36 34.83 -8.60 2.27
N ILE A 37 35.49 -9.51 1.50
CA ILE A 37 34.75 -10.48 0.65
C ILE A 37 33.86 -11.42 1.47
N ALA A 38 34.30 -11.82 2.67
CA ALA A 38 33.49 -12.63 3.56
C ALA A 38 32.23 -11.87 4.03
N ILE A 39 32.37 -10.56 4.24
CA ILE A 39 31.27 -9.65 4.62
C ILE A 39 30.31 -9.48 3.45
N ASP A 40 30.84 -9.21 2.25
CA ASP A 40 30.04 -9.08 1.03
C ASP A 40 29.25 -10.38 0.73
N ALA A 41 29.89 -11.53 0.92
CA ALA A 41 29.23 -12.81 0.75
C ALA A 41 28.09 -13.03 1.77
N LEU A 42 28.32 -12.67 3.04
CA LEU A 42 27.30 -12.74 4.08
C LEU A 42 26.15 -11.75 3.83
N SER A 43 26.43 -10.55 3.35
CA SER A 43 25.41 -9.57 2.95
C SER A 43 24.45 -10.14 1.90
N LEU A 44 24.99 -10.89 0.93
CA LEU A 44 24.15 -11.58 -0.06
C LEU A 44 23.27 -12.67 0.57
N CYS A 45 23.76 -13.40 1.57
CA CYS A 45 22.96 -14.36 2.32
C CYS A 45 21.85 -13.68 3.13
N LEU A 46 22.04 -12.43 3.56
CA LEU A 46 21.04 -11.64 4.27
C LEU A 46 20.05 -10.90 3.35
N GLY A 47 20.07 -11.20 2.05
CA GLY A 47 19.06 -10.72 1.11
C GLY A 47 19.44 -9.42 0.36
N GLU A 48 20.72 -9.05 0.33
CA GLU A 48 21.19 -7.99 -0.56
C GLU A 48 21.08 -8.39 -2.04
N ARG A 49 21.02 -7.38 -2.90
CA ARG A 49 20.94 -7.60 -4.36
C ARG A 49 22.29 -8.11 -4.86
N ALA A 50 22.25 -9.19 -5.64
CA ALA A 50 23.43 -9.73 -6.28
C ALA A 50 23.71 -8.99 -7.60
N ASP A 51 25.00 -8.71 -7.84
CA ASP A 51 25.52 -8.24 -9.13
C ASP A 51 26.18 -9.41 -9.87
N ALA A 52 26.10 -9.42 -11.21
CA ALA A 52 26.81 -10.37 -12.06
C ALA A 52 28.34 -10.34 -11.85
N ASN A 53 28.89 -9.17 -11.50
CA ASN A 53 30.30 -8.97 -11.19
C ASN A 53 30.76 -9.72 -9.93
N ALA A 54 29.84 -10.16 -9.09
CA ALA A 54 30.14 -10.98 -7.92
C ALA A 54 30.63 -12.40 -8.27
N VAL A 55 30.37 -12.87 -9.50
CA VAL A 55 30.83 -14.19 -9.97
C VAL A 55 32.29 -14.10 -10.44
N ARG A 56 33.13 -14.99 -9.93
CA ARG A 56 34.56 -15.10 -10.33
C ARG A 56 34.71 -15.22 -11.86
N LYS A 57 35.65 -14.50 -12.44
CA LYS A 57 35.98 -14.60 -13.87
C LYS A 57 36.27 -16.05 -14.24
N GLY A 58 35.61 -16.57 -15.27
CA GLY A 58 35.74 -17.93 -15.74
C GLY A 58 34.80 -18.96 -15.09
N ALA A 59 34.08 -18.58 -14.03
CA ALA A 59 33.07 -19.43 -13.40
C ALA A 59 31.66 -19.17 -13.97
N ALA A 60 30.81 -20.21 -13.98
CA ALA A 60 29.42 -20.09 -14.41
C ALA A 60 28.50 -19.56 -13.30
N LYS A 61 28.82 -19.80 -12.05
CA LYS A 61 28.04 -19.39 -10.87
C LYS A 61 28.96 -19.19 -9.66
N ALA A 62 28.52 -18.30 -8.77
CA ALA A 62 29.01 -18.18 -7.40
C ALA A 62 28.02 -18.84 -6.44
N GLU A 63 28.50 -19.44 -5.36
CA GLU A 63 27.67 -20.06 -4.34
C GLU A 63 28.22 -19.74 -2.95
N ILE A 64 27.29 -19.32 -2.07
CA ILE A 64 27.60 -18.96 -0.69
C ILE A 64 26.64 -19.74 0.20
N ILE A 65 27.18 -20.38 1.24
CA ILE A 65 26.42 -21.11 2.24
C ILE A 65 26.85 -20.63 3.61
N ALA A 66 25.89 -20.12 4.37
CA ALA A 66 26.06 -19.70 5.77
C ALA A 66 25.23 -20.63 6.65
N HIS A 67 25.88 -21.27 7.62
CA HIS A 67 25.24 -22.12 8.61
C HIS A 67 25.20 -21.40 9.96
N PHE A 68 23.99 -21.22 10.47
CA PHE A 68 23.72 -20.57 11.75
C PHE A 68 23.19 -21.58 12.77
N SER A 69 23.77 -21.56 13.98
CA SER A 69 23.19 -22.21 15.15
C SER A 69 22.12 -21.28 15.76
N LEU A 70 20.92 -21.80 15.95
CA LEU A 70 19.77 -21.08 16.52
C LEU A 70 19.61 -21.28 18.01
N SER A 71 20.56 -21.94 18.68
CA SER A 71 20.51 -22.13 20.14
C SER A 71 20.40 -20.79 20.86
N GLY A 72 19.32 -20.59 21.62
CA GLY A 72 19.03 -19.34 22.34
C GLY A 72 18.42 -18.21 21.47
N ASN A 73 18.15 -18.44 20.18
CA ASN A 73 17.56 -17.45 19.30
C ASN A 73 16.10 -17.81 18.97
N SER A 74 15.20 -17.55 19.92
CA SER A 74 13.77 -17.85 19.77
C SER A 74 13.12 -17.03 18.62
N ALA A 75 13.53 -15.77 18.43
CA ALA A 75 12.95 -14.90 17.39
C ALA A 75 13.20 -15.45 15.96
N ALA A 76 14.42 -15.95 15.69
CA ALA A 76 14.70 -16.59 14.40
C ALA A 76 13.91 -17.89 14.21
N LYS A 77 13.72 -18.69 15.28
CA LYS A 77 12.91 -19.92 15.22
C LYS A 77 11.45 -19.60 14.91
N THR A 78 10.84 -18.67 15.65
CA THR A 78 9.46 -18.22 15.41
C THR A 78 9.29 -17.75 13.97
N TYR A 79 10.24 -16.96 13.45
CA TYR A 79 10.20 -16.51 12.05
C TYR A 79 10.21 -17.66 11.06
N LEU A 80 11.06 -18.69 11.29
CA LEU A 80 11.15 -19.88 10.43
C LEU A 80 9.85 -20.69 10.47
N ASP A 81 9.26 -20.85 11.65
CA ASP A 81 8.00 -21.58 11.83
C ASP A 81 6.81 -20.86 11.15
N GLU A 82 6.69 -19.55 11.33
CA GLU A 82 5.65 -18.74 10.70
C GLU A 82 5.69 -18.74 9.16
N HIS A 83 6.87 -19.02 8.59
CA HIS A 83 7.07 -19.07 7.13
C HIS A 83 7.25 -20.47 6.57
N GLU A 84 7.05 -21.52 7.40
CA GLU A 84 7.23 -22.93 6.99
C GLU A 84 8.64 -23.23 6.44
N LEU A 85 9.67 -22.63 7.05
CA LEU A 85 11.08 -22.75 6.63
C LEU A 85 11.96 -23.48 7.65
N THR A 86 11.37 -24.08 8.68
CA THR A 86 12.09 -24.83 9.71
C THR A 86 12.73 -26.09 9.12
N SER A 87 13.89 -26.50 9.62
CA SER A 87 14.58 -27.72 9.17
C SER A 87 13.98 -28.94 9.83
N ASP A 88 13.64 -29.96 9.04
CA ASP A 88 13.14 -31.24 9.53
C ASP A 88 14.25 -32.08 10.25
N GLU A 89 15.53 -31.81 9.98
CA GLU A 89 16.64 -32.56 10.52
C GLU A 89 17.15 -32.01 11.87
N ASP A 90 17.16 -30.67 12.02
CA ASP A 90 17.64 -30.02 13.25
C ASP A 90 17.01 -28.63 13.39
N GLU A 91 16.09 -28.47 14.35
CA GLU A 91 15.42 -27.22 14.68
C GLU A 91 16.37 -26.13 15.23
N ASN A 92 17.58 -26.50 15.64
CA ASN A 92 18.60 -25.58 16.13
C ASN A 92 19.57 -25.12 15.06
N SER A 93 19.40 -25.54 13.82
CA SER A 93 20.25 -25.20 12.69
C SER A 93 19.47 -24.41 11.63
N CYS A 94 20.14 -23.45 11.00
CA CYS A 94 19.62 -22.73 9.86
C CYS A 94 20.70 -22.61 8.77
N PHE A 95 20.42 -23.13 7.60
CA PHE A 95 21.28 -23.04 6.43
C PHE A 95 20.73 -22.02 5.45
N VAL A 96 21.46 -20.94 5.24
CA VAL A 96 21.15 -19.95 4.22
C VAL A 96 22.09 -20.15 3.04
N ARG A 97 21.53 -20.39 1.87
CA ARG A 97 22.31 -20.62 0.64
C ARG A 97 21.92 -19.62 -0.43
N ARG A 98 22.93 -19.00 -1.03
CA ARG A 98 22.78 -18.05 -2.13
C ARG A 98 23.55 -18.53 -3.36
N VAL A 99 22.90 -18.54 -4.52
CA VAL A 99 23.51 -18.88 -5.80
C VAL A 99 23.31 -17.73 -6.77
N VAL A 100 24.41 -17.23 -7.35
CA VAL A 100 24.40 -16.14 -8.32
C VAL A 100 24.98 -16.65 -9.63
N SER A 101 24.27 -16.53 -10.75
CA SER A 101 24.78 -16.91 -12.06
C SER A 101 25.52 -15.76 -12.74
N LYS A 102 26.36 -16.07 -13.72
CA LYS A 102 27.10 -15.09 -14.54
C LYS A 102 26.17 -14.10 -15.28
N GLU A 103 24.92 -14.52 -15.55
CA GLU A 103 23.89 -13.67 -16.18
C GLU A 103 23.18 -12.74 -15.18
N GLY A 104 23.63 -12.69 -13.91
CA GLY A 104 23.04 -11.86 -12.87
C GLY A 104 21.76 -12.43 -12.22
N ARG A 105 21.31 -13.62 -12.65
CA ARG A 105 20.19 -14.29 -11.98
C ARG A 105 20.64 -14.86 -10.64
N SER A 106 19.84 -14.67 -9.61
CA SER A 106 20.16 -15.21 -8.28
C SER A 106 19.02 -16.04 -7.70
N LYS A 107 19.39 -17.11 -6.99
CA LYS A 107 18.47 -17.98 -6.24
C LYS A 107 18.88 -17.98 -4.78
N ALA A 108 17.89 -18.03 -3.90
CA ALA A 108 18.09 -18.10 -2.47
C ALA A 108 17.36 -19.32 -1.89
N PHE A 109 17.93 -19.91 -0.86
CA PHE A 109 17.36 -21.06 -0.16
C PHE A 109 17.57 -20.88 1.34
N ILE A 110 16.56 -21.25 2.12
CA ILE A 110 16.61 -21.37 3.57
C ILE A 110 16.28 -22.82 3.90
N ASN A 111 17.15 -23.53 4.60
CA ASN A 111 17.01 -24.96 4.93
C ASN A 111 16.66 -25.84 3.72
N GLY A 112 17.24 -25.53 2.54
CA GLY A 112 16.97 -26.25 1.30
C GLY A 112 15.73 -25.78 0.54
N VAL A 113 14.81 -25.05 1.17
CA VAL A 113 13.58 -24.53 0.56
C VAL A 113 13.88 -23.23 -0.21
N PRO A 114 13.40 -23.06 -1.45
CA PRO A 114 13.53 -21.81 -2.19
C PRO A 114 12.88 -20.65 -1.44
N ALA A 115 13.61 -19.54 -1.28
CA ALA A 115 13.15 -18.38 -0.53
C ALA A 115 13.25 -17.09 -1.34
N SER A 116 12.38 -16.13 -1.05
CA SER A 116 12.43 -14.78 -1.61
C SER A 116 13.50 -13.92 -0.92
N LEU A 117 13.93 -12.82 -1.58
CA LEU A 117 14.83 -11.84 -0.94
C LEU A 117 14.20 -11.19 0.28
N GLN A 118 12.89 -11.04 0.31
CA GLN A 118 12.17 -10.47 1.44
C GLN A 118 12.21 -11.40 2.66
N GLN A 119 12.03 -12.70 2.45
CA GLN A 119 12.19 -13.71 3.51
C GLN A 119 13.63 -13.77 4.04
N LEU A 120 14.65 -13.67 3.15
CA LEU A 120 16.05 -13.58 3.59
C LEU A 120 16.29 -12.33 4.44
N LYS A 121 15.78 -11.17 4.05
CA LYS A 121 15.90 -9.93 4.82
C LYS A 121 15.18 -10.01 6.17
N GLY A 122 13.99 -10.59 6.18
CA GLY A 122 13.22 -10.79 7.41
C GLY A 122 13.95 -11.72 8.39
N LEU A 123 14.49 -12.84 7.91
CA LEU A 123 15.27 -13.75 8.73
C LEU A 123 16.61 -13.14 9.16
N GLY A 124 17.29 -12.45 8.22
CA GLY A 124 18.65 -11.91 8.42
C GLY A 124 18.76 -10.98 9.61
N GLN A 125 17.75 -10.17 9.89
CA GLN A 125 17.72 -9.26 11.05
C GLN A 125 17.80 -9.97 12.41
N TYR A 126 17.41 -11.25 12.47
CA TYR A 126 17.51 -12.07 13.68
C TYR A 126 18.79 -12.90 13.74
N LEU A 127 19.54 -13.03 12.65
CA LEU A 127 20.73 -13.88 12.57
C LEU A 127 22.04 -13.11 12.71
N LEU A 128 22.17 -12.00 11.99
CA LEU A 128 23.44 -11.31 11.80
C LEU A 128 23.25 -9.82 11.55
N ALA A 129 24.00 -8.98 12.25
CA ALA A 129 24.11 -7.55 12.01
C ALA A 129 25.49 -7.22 11.41
N ILE A 130 25.52 -6.54 10.26
CA ILE A 130 26.76 -6.08 9.62
C ILE A 130 26.90 -4.58 9.82
N HIS A 131 27.99 -4.17 10.45
CA HIS A 131 28.37 -2.78 10.73
C HIS A 131 29.61 -2.42 9.89
N GLY A 132 29.42 -1.93 8.67
CA GLY A 132 30.48 -1.59 7.71
C GLY A 132 30.41 -0.12 7.25
N GLN A 133 31.13 0.20 6.15
CA GLN A 133 31.32 1.54 5.58
C GLN A 133 30.08 2.45 5.52
N ASN A 134 28.86 1.88 5.43
CA ASN A 134 27.63 2.66 5.31
C ASN A 134 26.76 2.64 6.57
N THR A 135 27.15 1.95 7.63
CA THR A 135 26.32 1.81 8.85
C THR A 135 26.23 3.15 9.61
N HIS A 136 27.29 3.94 9.60
CA HIS A 136 27.26 5.29 10.16
C HIS A 136 26.28 6.21 9.42
N LEU A 137 26.01 5.99 8.12
CA LEU A 137 24.96 6.72 7.39
C LEU A 137 23.54 6.34 7.82
N GLN A 138 23.35 5.14 8.37
CA GLN A 138 22.05 4.77 8.92
C GLN A 138 21.75 5.50 10.23
N LEU A 139 22.80 5.82 11.02
CA LEU A 139 22.65 6.64 12.23
C LEU A 139 22.12 8.04 11.96
N LEU A 140 22.22 8.53 10.72
CA LEU A 140 21.68 9.82 10.30
C LEU A 140 20.17 9.76 10.03
N LYS A 141 19.58 8.57 9.94
CA LYS A 141 18.14 8.40 9.67
C LYS A 141 17.33 8.43 10.96
N GLU A 142 16.33 9.27 11.02
CA GLU A 142 15.41 9.42 12.17
C GLU A 142 14.78 8.07 12.60
N ASP A 143 14.33 7.26 11.65
CA ASP A 143 13.75 5.95 11.94
C ASP A 143 14.73 5.01 12.65
N HIS A 144 16.01 5.07 12.29
CA HIS A 144 17.03 4.25 12.92
C HIS A 144 17.37 4.77 14.33
N GLN A 145 17.47 6.10 14.50
CA GLN A 145 17.68 6.73 15.80
C GLN A 145 16.55 6.41 16.78
N ARG A 146 15.29 6.46 16.30
CA ARG A 146 14.14 6.03 17.09
C ARG A 146 14.24 4.56 17.51
N SER A 147 14.56 3.68 16.56
CA SER A 147 14.69 2.25 16.84
C SER A 147 15.78 1.94 17.87
N LEU A 148 16.90 2.65 17.81
CA LEU A 148 17.98 2.52 18.79
C LEU A 148 17.52 2.92 20.21
N LEU A 149 16.85 4.06 20.32
CA LEU A 149 16.30 4.52 21.60
C LEU A 149 15.26 3.55 22.16
N ASP A 150 14.35 3.09 21.33
CA ASP A 150 13.30 2.15 21.71
C ASP A 150 13.88 0.80 22.17
N THR A 151 14.94 0.34 21.51
CA THR A 151 15.64 -0.90 21.85
C THR A 151 16.40 -0.74 23.17
N TYR A 152 17.12 0.35 23.36
CA TYR A 152 17.82 0.65 24.63
C TYR A 152 16.87 0.67 25.80
N ALA A 153 15.72 1.31 25.66
CA ALA A 153 14.71 1.46 26.70
C ALA A 153 13.78 0.24 26.85
N LYS A 154 13.86 -0.76 25.98
CA LYS A 154 12.98 -1.95 25.95
C LYS A 154 11.50 -1.59 25.85
N HIS A 155 11.15 -0.62 25.01
CA HIS A 155 9.79 -0.10 24.84
C HIS A 155 8.81 -1.04 24.12
N THR A 156 9.08 -2.35 24.03
CA THR A 156 8.28 -3.31 23.25
C THR A 156 6.79 -3.22 23.59
N SER A 157 6.43 -3.23 24.87
CA SER A 157 5.03 -3.18 25.31
C SER A 157 4.34 -1.85 25.01
N GLN A 158 5.06 -0.72 25.12
CA GLN A 158 4.51 0.60 24.82
C GLN A 158 4.30 0.77 23.31
N ILE A 159 5.25 0.30 22.50
CA ILE A 159 5.14 0.31 21.04
C ILE A 159 3.97 -0.56 20.57
N ASP A 160 3.81 -1.76 21.16
CA ASP A 160 2.68 -2.63 20.85
C ASP A 160 1.35 -1.97 21.23
N SER A 161 1.28 -1.28 22.36
CA SER A 161 0.10 -0.51 22.75
C SER A 161 -0.24 0.59 21.74
N VAL A 162 0.75 1.37 21.30
CA VAL A 162 0.57 2.40 20.26
C VAL A 162 0.14 1.76 18.93
N LYS A 163 0.75 0.66 18.52
CA LYS A 163 0.43 -0.07 17.30
C LYS A 163 -1.00 -0.59 17.30
N HIS A 164 -1.46 -1.17 18.40
CA HIS A 164 -2.84 -1.63 18.55
C HIS A 164 -3.83 -0.46 18.54
N ALA A 165 -3.57 0.61 19.30
CA ALA A 165 -4.44 1.79 19.29
C ALA A 165 -4.53 2.44 17.91
N TYR A 166 -3.40 2.55 17.20
CA TYR A 166 -3.34 3.05 15.82
C TYR A 166 -4.15 2.17 14.86
N SER A 167 -3.99 0.85 14.93
CA SER A 167 -4.70 -0.09 14.04
C SER A 167 -6.21 0.01 14.24
N ASN A 168 -6.67 -0.03 15.49
CA ASN A 168 -8.09 0.06 15.84
C ASN A 168 -8.71 1.38 15.39
N TRP A 169 -8.03 2.50 15.67
CA TRP A 169 -8.48 3.81 15.21
C TRP A 169 -8.57 3.90 13.67
N ARG A 170 -7.53 3.43 12.96
CA ARG A 170 -7.49 3.47 11.48
C ARG A 170 -8.56 2.58 10.84
N GLU A 171 -8.86 1.46 11.43
CA GLU A 171 -9.94 0.57 10.96
C GLU A 171 -11.30 1.28 11.06
N LYS A 172 -11.60 1.84 12.24
CA LYS A 172 -12.85 2.58 12.46
C LYS A 172 -12.94 3.85 11.61
N GLN A 173 -11.84 4.56 11.45
CA GLN A 173 -11.78 5.74 10.58
C GLN A 173 -12.09 5.38 9.11
N ARG A 174 -11.59 4.23 8.61
CA ARG A 174 -11.92 3.76 7.26
C ARG A 174 -13.38 3.38 7.13
N MET A 175 -13.95 2.72 8.15
CA MET A 175 -15.38 2.41 8.20
C MET A 175 -16.23 3.68 8.14
N LEU A 176 -15.89 4.68 8.96
CA LEU A 176 -16.58 5.97 8.97
C LEU A 176 -16.49 6.68 7.61
N GLN A 177 -15.30 6.69 7.01
CA GLN A 177 -15.10 7.31 5.70
C GLN A 177 -15.95 6.63 4.61
N SER A 178 -15.98 5.29 4.59
CA SER A 178 -16.80 4.52 3.65
C SER A 178 -18.29 4.78 3.84
N LEU A 179 -18.75 4.87 5.10
CA LEU A 179 -20.14 5.18 5.40
C LEU A 179 -20.50 6.62 5.03
N LYS A 180 -19.61 7.60 5.23
CA LYS A 180 -19.81 9.00 4.80
C LYS A 180 -19.93 9.11 3.28
N GLU A 181 -19.09 8.41 2.53
CA GLU A 181 -19.16 8.37 1.06
C GLU A 181 -20.47 7.75 0.57
N GLN A 182 -20.92 6.66 1.21
CA GLN A 182 -22.22 6.05 0.94
C GLN A 182 -23.38 6.98 1.36
N ALA A 183 -23.26 7.68 2.48
CA ALA A 183 -24.28 8.63 2.95
C ALA A 183 -24.42 9.82 2.00
N GLN A 184 -23.33 10.35 1.45
CA GLN A 184 -23.38 11.44 0.47
C GLN A 184 -24.09 11.02 -0.83
N GLN A 185 -23.71 9.85 -1.38
CA GLN A 185 -24.38 9.29 -2.55
C GLN A 185 -25.86 9.05 -2.30
N ARG A 186 -26.20 8.68 -1.09
CA ARG A 186 -27.57 8.45 -0.63
C ARG A 186 -28.37 9.75 -0.46
N GLU A 187 -27.76 10.80 0.08
CA GLU A 187 -28.38 12.11 0.19
C GLU A 187 -28.73 12.68 -1.19
N ASP A 188 -27.80 12.57 -2.13
CA ASP A 188 -28.03 12.97 -3.54
C ASP A 188 -29.18 12.13 -4.15
N ARG A 189 -29.22 10.83 -3.85
CA ARG A 189 -30.30 9.95 -4.30
C ARG A 189 -31.64 10.28 -3.64
N LEU A 190 -31.65 10.57 -2.34
CA LEU A 190 -32.83 10.99 -1.58
C LEU A 190 -33.43 12.29 -2.13
N GLN A 191 -32.62 13.28 -2.43
CA GLN A 191 -33.06 14.53 -3.04
C GLN A 191 -33.74 14.30 -4.39
N LEU A 192 -33.14 13.46 -5.22
CA LEU A 192 -33.72 13.06 -6.51
C LEU A 192 -35.04 12.33 -6.34
N LEU A 193 -35.09 11.33 -5.44
CA LEU A 193 -36.31 10.56 -5.15
C LEU A 193 -37.41 11.43 -4.58
N THR A 194 -37.11 12.38 -3.69
CA THR A 194 -38.06 13.33 -3.15
C THR A 194 -38.78 14.06 -4.28
N TYR A 195 -38.04 14.61 -5.23
CA TYR A 195 -38.61 15.29 -6.38
C TYR A 195 -39.41 14.35 -7.28
N GLN A 196 -38.92 13.17 -7.57
CA GLN A 196 -39.57 12.19 -8.47
C GLN A 196 -40.86 11.63 -7.87
N VAL A 197 -40.83 11.29 -6.58
CA VAL A 197 -42.02 10.76 -5.86
C VAL A 197 -43.08 11.88 -5.74
N GLN A 198 -42.68 13.09 -5.34
CA GLN A 198 -43.62 14.22 -5.24
C GLN A 198 -44.32 14.51 -6.58
N GLU A 199 -43.59 14.52 -7.69
CA GLU A 199 -44.16 14.78 -9.01
C GLU A 199 -45.17 13.69 -9.43
N LEU A 200 -44.88 12.40 -9.11
CA LEU A 200 -45.76 11.29 -9.40
C LEU A 200 -46.95 11.23 -8.43
N ASP A 201 -46.78 11.61 -7.16
CA ASP A 201 -47.86 11.75 -6.17
C ASP A 201 -48.85 12.88 -6.58
N GLU A 202 -48.33 14.02 -7.08
CA GLU A 202 -49.18 15.11 -7.59
C GLU A 202 -49.98 14.68 -8.82
N PHE A 203 -49.43 13.85 -9.66
CA PHE A 203 -50.15 13.28 -10.81
C PHE A 203 -51.14 12.20 -10.39
N ALA A 204 -50.82 11.41 -9.34
CA ALA A 204 -51.64 10.39 -8.73
C ALA A 204 -52.27 9.42 -9.76
N ILE A 205 -51.42 8.78 -10.58
CA ILE A 205 -51.87 7.77 -11.56
C ILE A 205 -52.31 6.50 -10.86
N GLU A 206 -53.45 5.96 -11.30
CA GLU A 206 -53.97 4.66 -10.81
C GLU A 206 -53.52 3.49 -11.67
N GLU A 207 -53.66 2.27 -11.13
CA GLU A 207 -53.32 1.04 -11.85
C GLU A 207 -54.26 0.82 -13.02
N GLY A 208 -53.70 0.67 -14.25
CA GLY A 208 -54.50 0.49 -15.48
C GLY A 208 -55.10 1.78 -16.08
N GLU A 209 -54.92 2.90 -15.40
CA GLU A 209 -55.50 4.20 -15.87
C GLU A 209 -54.97 4.62 -17.24
N PHE A 210 -53.71 4.37 -17.54
CA PHE A 210 -53.13 4.78 -18.82
C PHE A 210 -53.77 4.02 -20.00
N GLU A 211 -54.00 2.74 -19.88
CA GLU A 211 -54.65 1.93 -20.89
C GLU A 211 -56.10 2.37 -21.10
N GLU A 212 -56.81 2.73 -20.02
CA GLU A 212 -58.17 3.24 -20.11
C GLU A 212 -58.19 4.60 -20.81
N LEU A 213 -57.26 5.50 -20.47
CA LEU A 213 -57.12 6.81 -21.13
C LEU A 213 -56.79 6.67 -22.61
N GLU A 214 -55.94 5.72 -23.00
CA GLU A 214 -55.60 5.46 -24.40
C GLU A 214 -56.82 5.03 -25.21
N VAL A 215 -57.63 4.10 -24.67
CA VAL A 215 -58.86 3.60 -25.30
C VAL A 215 -59.89 4.74 -25.41
N GLU A 216 -60.08 5.51 -24.33
CA GLU A 216 -61.05 6.61 -24.31
C GLU A 216 -60.64 7.75 -25.27
N HIS A 217 -59.33 8.11 -25.27
CA HIS A 217 -58.79 9.12 -26.18
C HIS A 217 -58.99 8.72 -27.65
N LYS A 218 -58.67 7.46 -28.02
CA LYS A 218 -58.90 7.00 -29.40
C LYS A 218 -60.36 7.05 -29.79
N ARG A 219 -61.29 6.68 -28.88
CA ARG A 219 -62.73 6.70 -29.13
C ARG A 219 -63.24 8.12 -29.36
N LEU A 220 -62.86 9.07 -28.47
CA LEU A 220 -63.34 10.43 -28.53
C LEU A 220 -62.76 11.23 -29.71
N SER A 221 -61.46 11.04 -29.97
CA SER A 221 -60.77 11.72 -31.10
C SER A 221 -61.28 11.22 -32.46
N ASN A 222 -61.50 9.87 -32.59
CA ASN A 222 -62.10 9.32 -33.79
C ASN A 222 -63.55 9.75 -33.97
N GLY A 223 -64.29 9.86 -32.86
CA GLY A 223 -65.70 10.32 -32.87
C GLY A 223 -65.83 11.74 -33.45
N GLN A 224 -64.95 12.66 -33.02
CA GLN A 224 -64.97 14.03 -33.56
C GLN A 224 -64.68 14.07 -35.08
N SER A 225 -63.68 13.34 -35.54
CA SER A 225 -63.39 13.24 -36.99
C SER A 225 -64.55 12.62 -37.77
N LEU A 226 -65.19 11.62 -37.24
CA LEU A 226 -66.39 11.04 -37.87
C LEU A 226 -67.55 12.02 -37.93
N LEU A 227 -67.79 12.78 -36.88
CA LEU A 227 -68.83 13.83 -36.86
C LEU A 227 -68.56 14.92 -37.93
N GLU A 228 -67.35 15.45 -37.98
CA GLU A 228 -66.95 16.45 -38.98
C GLU A 228 -67.14 15.97 -40.41
N GLN A 229 -66.72 14.74 -40.70
CA GLN A 229 -66.84 14.15 -42.05
C GLN A 229 -68.30 13.87 -42.39
N ALA A 230 -69.09 13.36 -41.44
CA ALA A 230 -70.52 13.11 -41.62
C ALA A 230 -71.30 14.42 -41.85
N GLN A 231 -71.06 15.44 -41.04
CA GLN A 231 -71.65 16.77 -41.21
C GLN A 231 -71.29 17.41 -42.55
N THR A 232 -70.02 17.32 -42.95
CA THR A 232 -69.58 17.78 -44.27
C THR A 232 -70.29 17.06 -45.41
N SER A 233 -70.53 15.75 -45.24
CA SER A 233 -71.24 14.94 -46.21
C SER A 233 -72.75 15.32 -46.28
N VAL A 234 -73.39 15.51 -45.14
CA VAL A 234 -74.80 16.01 -45.10
C VAL A 234 -74.88 17.39 -45.78
N TYR A 235 -73.99 18.29 -45.49
CA TYR A 235 -73.94 19.60 -46.10
C TYR A 235 -73.82 19.53 -47.64
N ASN A 236 -72.94 18.74 -48.17
CA ASN A 236 -72.72 18.58 -49.62
C ASN A 236 -73.88 17.87 -50.32
N LEU A 237 -74.54 16.94 -49.65
CA LEU A 237 -75.64 16.15 -50.26
C LEU A 237 -76.95 16.90 -50.23
N TYR A 238 -77.23 17.68 -49.15
CA TYR A 238 -78.56 18.21 -48.88
C TYR A 238 -78.64 19.72 -48.48
N GLU A 239 -77.76 20.23 -47.59
CA GLU A 239 -77.89 21.51 -46.90
C GLU A 239 -77.22 22.71 -47.61
N ASN A 240 -76.37 22.47 -48.57
CA ASN A 240 -75.64 23.55 -49.26
C ASN A 240 -76.60 24.31 -50.20
N ASP A 241 -76.94 25.49 -49.82
CA ASP A 241 -77.86 26.37 -50.59
C ASP A 241 -77.30 26.81 -51.96
N GLU A 242 -75.96 26.84 -52.12
CA GLU A 242 -75.29 27.21 -53.37
C GLU A 242 -75.16 26.09 -54.39
N GLY A 243 -75.61 24.84 -54.05
CA GLY A 243 -75.59 23.72 -54.99
C GLY A 243 -75.29 22.38 -54.33
N ASN A 244 -76.22 21.80 -53.62
CA ASN A 244 -76.14 20.44 -53.10
C ASN A 244 -76.45 19.43 -54.17
N ALA A 245 -76.04 18.17 -53.93
CA ALA A 245 -76.21 17.08 -54.88
C ALA A 245 -77.66 16.85 -55.25
N LEU A 246 -78.56 16.90 -54.27
CA LEU A 246 -80.00 16.72 -54.47
C LEU A 246 -80.56 17.83 -55.39
N ALA A 247 -80.21 19.05 -55.14
CA ALA A 247 -80.64 20.20 -55.99
C ALA A 247 -80.16 20.07 -57.45
N VAL A 248 -78.95 19.65 -57.65
CA VAL A 248 -78.40 19.40 -58.98
C VAL A 248 -79.17 18.32 -59.72
N ILE A 249 -79.53 17.24 -59.05
CA ILE A 249 -80.32 16.12 -59.60
C ILE A 249 -81.73 16.65 -59.93
N GLN A 250 -82.37 17.32 -58.97
CA GLN A 250 -83.74 17.86 -59.18
C GLN A 250 -83.83 18.89 -60.33
N ASN A 251 -82.87 19.82 -60.41
CA ASN A 251 -82.75 20.70 -61.56
C ASN A 251 -82.61 19.95 -62.90
N SER A 252 -81.87 18.83 -62.88
CA SER A 252 -81.70 18.02 -64.09
C SER A 252 -82.99 17.31 -64.48
N ILE A 253 -83.73 16.79 -63.48
CA ILE A 253 -85.06 16.21 -63.68
C ILE A 253 -86.02 17.20 -64.25
N GLU A 254 -86.10 18.45 -63.73
CA GLU A 254 -86.98 19.52 -64.20
C GLU A 254 -86.68 19.83 -65.66
N ARG A 255 -85.42 20.11 -65.99
CA ARG A 255 -84.98 20.45 -67.35
C ARG A 255 -85.23 19.32 -68.37
N LEU A 256 -85.05 18.06 -67.99
CA LEU A 256 -85.32 16.93 -68.88
C LEU A 256 -86.83 16.68 -68.97
N GLY A 257 -87.64 16.94 -67.90
CA GLY A 257 -89.08 16.83 -67.89
C GLY A 257 -89.77 17.75 -68.86
N GLU A 258 -89.27 19.02 -69.01
CA GLU A 258 -89.75 19.96 -70.03
C GLU A 258 -89.54 19.43 -71.48
N LEU A 259 -88.55 18.56 -71.67
CA LEU A 259 -88.21 17.96 -73.02
C LEU A 259 -88.88 16.63 -73.23
N GLU A 260 -89.43 15.95 -72.25
CA GLU A 260 -90.07 14.64 -72.34
C GLU A 260 -91.21 14.57 -73.36
N ALA A 261 -91.97 15.66 -73.51
CA ALA A 261 -93.01 15.76 -74.52
C ALA A 261 -92.52 15.71 -75.94
N HIS A 262 -91.17 16.01 -76.14
CA HIS A 262 -90.55 16.07 -77.41
C HIS A 262 -89.81 14.73 -77.78
N ASP A 263 -89.35 13.95 -76.74
CA ASP A 263 -88.71 12.68 -76.93
C ASP A 263 -89.03 11.71 -75.78
N ALA A 264 -89.87 10.71 -75.97
CA ALA A 264 -90.26 9.68 -75.02
C ALA A 264 -89.12 8.77 -74.51
N SER A 265 -87.97 8.81 -75.19
CA SER A 265 -86.73 8.09 -74.72
C SER A 265 -86.15 8.66 -73.44
N LEU A 266 -86.54 9.89 -73.05
CA LEU A 266 -86.10 10.54 -71.78
C LEU A 266 -86.82 10.01 -70.55
N THR A 267 -88.03 9.40 -70.68
CA THR A 267 -88.84 8.91 -69.55
C THR A 267 -88.03 7.94 -68.65
N PRO A 268 -87.30 6.93 -69.16
CA PRO A 268 -86.53 6.00 -68.31
C PRO A 268 -85.32 6.72 -67.64
N ILE A 269 -84.80 7.74 -68.27
CA ILE A 269 -83.65 8.53 -67.69
C ILE A 269 -84.18 9.37 -66.53
N ILE A 270 -85.32 10.04 -66.71
CA ILE A 270 -85.98 10.85 -65.65
C ILE A 270 -86.36 9.95 -64.46
N SER A 271 -86.85 8.76 -64.71
CA SER A 271 -87.14 7.77 -63.68
C SER A 271 -85.90 7.40 -62.88
N LEU A 272 -84.80 7.09 -63.52
CA LEU A 272 -83.51 6.84 -62.85
C LEU A 272 -83.01 8.01 -62.00
N LEU A 273 -83.14 9.24 -62.48
CA LEU A 273 -82.79 10.42 -61.73
C LEU A 273 -83.71 10.66 -60.52
N ASN A 274 -85.03 10.38 -60.66
CA ASN A 274 -85.95 10.40 -59.56
C ASN A 274 -85.61 9.35 -58.49
N GLU A 275 -85.29 8.15 -58.84
CA GLU A 275 -84.79 7.15 -57.92
C GLU A 275 -83.51 7.60 -57.23
N ALA A 276 -82.54 8.18 -57.97
CA ALA A 276 -81.30 8.68 -57.41
C ALA A 276 -81.55 9.85 -56.41
N SER A 277 -82.51 10.75 -56.72
CA SER A 277 -82.86 11.85 -55.81
C SER A 277 -83.41 11.37 -54.47
N ILE A 278 -84.30 10.34 -54.49
CA ILE A 278 -84.84 9.72 -53.29
C ILE A 278 -83.71 9.07 -52.45
N GLN A 279 -82.81 8.33 -53.10
CA GLN A 279 -81.69 7.67 -52.43
C GLN A 279 -80.69 8.68 -51.81
N VAL A 280 -80.45 9.77 -52.46
CA VAL A 280 -79.59 10.86 -51.90
C VAL A 280 -80.24 11.50 -50.69
N GLU A 281 -81.59 11.77 -50.76
CA GLU A 281 -82.33 12.34 -49.64
C GLU A 281 -82.36 11.37 -48.43
N GLU A 282 -82.57 10.07 -48.64
CA GLU A 282 -82.56 9.05 -47.63
C GLU A 282 -81.15 8.91 -46.97
N ALA A 283 -80.08 8.87 -47.79
CA ALA A 283 -78.69 8.84 -47.32
C ALA A 283 -78.35 10.08 -46.48
N ALA A 284 -78.78 11.30 -46.87
CA ALA A 284 -78.57 12.51 -46.11
C ALA A 284 -79.37 12.48 -44.74
N SER A 285 -80.60 11.94 -44.75
CA SER A 285 -81.38 11.76 -43.53
C SER A 285 -80.75 10.76 -42.56
N GLU A 286 -80.26 9.61 -43.06
CA GLU A 286 -79.55 8.63 -42.21
C GLU A 286 -78.24 9.20 -41.67
N LEU A 287 -77.48 9.94 -42.47
CA LEU A 287 -76.24 10.59 -41.99
C LEU A 287 -76.57 11.66 -40.91
N ARG A 288 -77.68 12.40 -41.03
CA ARG A 288 -78.10 13.34 -40.01
C ARG A 288 -78.44 12.62 -38.70
N SER A 289 -79.24 11.54 -38.78
CA SER A 289 -79.54 10.72 -37.63
C SER A 289 -78.29 10.14 -36.98
N TYR A 290 -77.29 9.75 -37.78
CA TYR A 290 -76.00 9.25 -37.29
C TYR A 290 -75.24 10.36 -36.55
N CYS A 291 -75.22 11.60 -37.08
CA CYS A 291 -74.58 12.78 -36.41
C CYS A 291 -75.24 13.08 -35.06
N ASP A 292 -76.60 13.00 -34.99
CA ASP A 292 -77.36 13.23 -33.74
C ASP A 292 -77.13 12.15 -32.69
N GLN A 293 -76.79 10.91 -33.09
CA GLN A 293 -76.47 9.80 -32.20
C GLN A 293 -75.02 9.78 -31.70
N LEU A 294 -74.14 10.49 -32.37
CA LEU A 294 -72.75 10.66 -31.93
C LEU A 294 -72.67 11.68 -30.78
N GLU A 295 -72.83 11.18 -29.52
CA GLU A 295 -72.56 11.97 -28.30
C GLU A 295 -71.04 12.22 -28.17
N ILE A 296 -70.61 13.41 -28.56
CA ILE A 296 -69.24 13.85 -28.34
C ILE A 296 -69.27 14.97 -27.28
N ASP A 297 -68.63 14.67 -26.14
CA ASP A 297 -68.39 15.71 -25.10
C ASP A 297 -66.99 16.36 -25.34
N PRO A 298 -66.93 17.60 -25.90
CA PRO A 298 -65.66 18.26 -26.16
C PRO A 298 -64.86 18.57 -24.89
N LEU A 299 -65.54 18.78 -23.76
CA LEU A 299 -64.89 19.04 -22.48
C LEU A 299 -64.21 17.75 -21.96
N ARG A 300 -64.90 16.60 -22.11
CA ARG A 300 -64.31 15.32 -21.75
C ARG A 300 -63.11 14.94 -22.63
N LEU A 301 -63.19 15.19 -23.94
CA LEU A 301 -62.06 15.00 -24.84
C LEU A 301 -60.83 15.81 -24.39
N GLN A 302 -61.04 17.10 -24.11
CA GLN A 302 -59.96 17.99 -23.65
C GLN A 302 -59.35 17.51 -22.31
N GLN A 303 -60.14 17.03 -21.37
CA GLN A 303 -59.68 16.45 -20.11
C GLN A 303 -58.84 15.19 -20.31
N VAL A 304 -59.34 14.28 -21.16
CA VAL A 304 -58.62 13.04 -21.48
C VAL A 304 -57.32 13.29 -22.20
N GLU A 305 -57.31 14.19 -23.19
CA GLU A 305 -56.08 14.63 -23.88
C GLU A 305 -55.06 15.22 -22.93
N ALA A 306 -55.43 16.12 -22.05
CA ALA A 306 -54.56 16.75 -21.08
C ALA A 306 -53.94 15.69 -20.12
N ARG A 307 -54.76 14.78 -19.61
CA ARG A 307 -54.33 13.73 -18.69
C ARG A 307 -53.43 12.71 -19.39
N TYR A 308 -53.79 12.28 -20.60
CA TYR A 308 -53.01 11.36 -21.45
C TYR A 308 -51.66 11.99 -21.82
N ALA A 309 -51.63 13.26 -22.28
CA ALA A 309 -50.39 13.95 -22.61
C ALA A 309 -49.46 14.08 -21.40
N LYS A 310 -50.03 14.35 -20.21
CA LYS A 310 -49.24 14.43 -18.97
C LYS A 310 -48.67 13.09 -18.57
N ALA A 311 -49.41 11.99 -18.72
CA ALA A 311 -48.90 10.64 -18.48
C ALA A 311 -47.72 10.31 -19.42
N MET A 312 -47.82 10.63 -20.70
CA MET A 312 -46.77 10.46 -21.70
C MET A 312 -45.52 11.30 -21.39
N GLU A 313 -45.71 12.55 -20.94
CA GLU A 313 -44.63 13.45 -20.53
C GLU A 313 -43.86 12.86 -19.35
N LEU A 314 -44.57 12.41 -18.32
CA LEU A 314 -43.98 11.83 -17.12
C LEU A 314 -43.27 10.50 -17.44
N ALA A 315 -43.89 9.64 -18.24
CA ALA A 315 -43.25 8.38 -18.67
C ALA A 315 -41.94 8.63 -19.40
N ARG A 316 -41.91 9.60 -20.33
CA ARG A 316 -40.67 10.00 -21.03
C ARG A 316 -39.64 10.60 -20.07
N LYS A 317 -40.04 11.43 -19.10
CA LYS A 317 -39.14 12.04 -18.13
C LYS A 317 -38.52 10.98 -17.21
N HIS A 318 -39.29 9.99 -16.80
CA HIS A 318 -38.84 8.88 -15.96
C HIS A 318 -38.22 7.74 -16.76
N ALA A 319 -38.14 7.85 -18.10
CA ALA A 319 -37.59 6.84 -19.01
C ALA A 319 -38.24 5.44 -18.85
N VAL A 320 -39.55 5.42 -18.66
CA VAL A 320 -40.36 4.19 -18.56
C VAL A 320 -41.44 4.18 -19.64
N MET A 321 -42.01 2.99 -19.89
CA MET A 321 -43.22 2.89 -20.73
C MET A 321 -44.40 3.46 -19.96
N PRO A 322 -45.36 4.13 -20.63
CA PRO A 322 -46.50 4.79 -19.96
C PRO A 322 -47.32 3.83 -19.10
N GLU A 323 -47.51 2.59 -19.56
CA GLU A 323 -48.23 1.51 -18.84
C GLU A 323 -47.54 1.12 -17.54
N ALA A 324 -46.20 1.31 -17.46
CA ALA A 324 -45.40 0.98 -16.30
C ALA A 324 -45.30 2.13 -15.29
N LEU A 325 -45.88 3.31 -15.55
CA LEU A 325 -45.70 4.50 -14.74
C LEU A 325 -46.21 4.31 -13.30
N PHE A 326 -47.33 3.65 -13.09
CA PHE A 326 -47.84 3.33 -11.76
C PHE A 326 -46.89 2.40 -10.97
N GLN A 327 -46.41 1.35 -11.59
CA GLN A 327 -45.48 0.42 -10.95
C GLN A 327 -44.16 1.10 -10.63
N HIS A 328 -43.68 1.98 -11.52
CA HIS A 328 -42.49 2.78 -11.31
C HIS A 328 -42.65 3.73 -10.12
N HIS A 329 -43.79 4.42 -9.99
CA HIS A 329 -44.12 5.26 -8.85
C HIS A 329 -44.06 4.46 -7.54
N GLN A 330 -44.70 3.29 -7.47
CA GLN A 330 -44.62 2.42 -6.29
C GLN A 330 -43.20 1.99 -5.93
N MET A 331 -42.38 1.67 -6.93
CA MET A 331 -40.99 1.29 -6.73
C MET A 331 -40.19 2.47 -6.12
N LEU A 332 -40.31 3.67 -6.68
CA LEU A 332 -39.63 4.86 -6.16
C LEU A 332 -40.08 5.22 -4.74
N ALA A 333 -41.37 5.11 -4.45
CA ALA A 333 -41.92 5.37 -3.12
C ALA A 333 -41.40 4.40 -2.06
N ARG A 334 -41.26 3.11 -2.41
CA ARG A 334 -40.65 2.08 -1.54
C ARG A 334 -39.15 2.36 -1.32
N GLU A 335 -38.41 2.70 -2.38
CA GLU A 335 -36.99 3.06 -2.29
C GLU A 335 -36.79 4.30 -1.39
N PHE A 336 -37.63 5.31 -1.56
CA PHE A 336 -37.62 6.53 -0.73
C PHE A 336 -37.84 6.22 0.75
N SER A 337 -38.83 5.38 1.08
CA SER A 337 -39.11 4.98 2.47
C SER A 337 -37.97 4.19 3.09
N ALA A 338 -37.36 3.26 2.35
CA ALA A 338 -36.25 2.43 2.83
C ALA A 338 -34.98 3.22 3.12
N LEU A 339 -34.75 4.33 2.44
CA LEU A 339 -33.58 5.17 2.63
C LEU A 339 -33.67 6.05 3.91
N GLY A 340 -34.80 6.23 4.54
CA GLY A 340 -34.98 7.12 5.72
C GLY A 340 -34.42 6.59 7.06
N GLU A 341 -34.16 5.29 7.22
CA GLU A 341 -33.97 4.65 8.55
C GLU A 341 -32.53 4.58 9.10
N GLN A 342 -31.45 4.99 8.39
CA GLN A 342 -30.06 4.71 8.78
C GLN A 342 -29.23 5.86 9.36
N GLU A 343 -29.79 6.99 9.72
CA GLU A 343 -29.03 8.19 10.15
C GLU A 343 -28.40 8.08 11.55
N THR A 344 -28.90 7.20 12.40
CA THR A 344 -28.42 7.00 13.79
C THR A 344 -27.07 6.30 13.91
N LEU A 345 -26.67 5.51 12.90
CA LEU A 345 -25.44 4.70 12.96
C LEU A 345 -24.17 5.58 12.75
N LEU A 346 -24.26 6.63 11.98
CA LEU A 346 -23.13 7.53 11.69
C LEU A 346 -22.68 8.28 12.95
N GLY A 347 -23.62 8.81 13.75
CA GLY A 347 -23.28 9.57 14.96
C GLY A 347 -22.59 8.71 16.03
N THR A 348 -22.97 7.44 16.17
CA THR A 348 -22.31 6.54 17.13
C THR A 348 -20.88 6.18 16.68
N LEU A 349 -20.68 5.97 15.39
CA LEU A 349 -19.37 5.62 14.84
C LEU A 349 -18.40 6.83 14.89
N GLU A 350 -18.88 8.05 14.74
CA GLU A 350 -18.07 9.26 14.92
C GLU A 350 -17.53 9.36 16.34
N LEU A 351 -18.37 9.15 17.34
CA LEU A 351 -17.97 9.13 18.74
C LEU A 351 -16.96 7.99 19.05
N GLU A 352 -17.14 6.82 18.44
CA GLU A 352 -16.16 5.72 18.58
C GLU A 352 -14.79 6.10 17.98
N VAL A 353 -14.77 6.71 16.80
CA VAL A 353 -13.53 7.16 16.14
C VAL A 353 -12.81 8.20 16.99
N ASP A 354 -13.54 9.18 17.54
CA ASP A 354 -12.97 10.23 18.40
C ASP A 354 -12.39 9.63 19.69
N ASN A 355 -13.09 8.68 20.32
CA ASN A 355 -12.62 7.99 21.51
C ASN A 355 -11.34 7.15 21.21
N MET A 356 -11.31 6.42 20.09
CA MET A 356 -10.13 5.64 19.70
C MET A 356 -8.95 6.54 19.33
N HIS A 357 -9.22 7.70 18.71
CA HIS A 357 -8.19 8.70 18.46
C HIS A 357 -7.60 9.26 19.75
N ALA A 358 -8.44 9.57 20.74
CA ALA A 358 -7.98 10.02 22.05
C ALA A 358 -7.12 8.94 22.75
N GLN A 359 -7.50 7.66 22.67
CA GLN A 359 -6.71 6.54 23.19
C GLN A 359 -5.35 6.43 22.48
N TYR A 360 -5.32 6.58 21.16
CA TYR A 360 -4.07 6.62 20.39
C TYR A 360 -3.17 7.77 20.84
N LEU A 361 -3.69 8.99 20.99
CA LEU A 361 -2.92 10.15 21.47
C LEU A 361 -2.39 9.93 22.88
N ALA A 362 -3.19 9.37 23.77
CA ALA A 362 -2.74 9.03 25.13
C ALA A 362 -1.60 8.01 25.13
N ALA A 363 -1.70 6.96 24.32
CA ALA A 363 -0.65 5.95 24.19
C ALA A 363 0.65 6.53 23.60
N THR A 364 0.54 7.39 22.57
CA THR A 364 1.72 8.05 21.98
C THR A 364 2.39 9.02 22.94
N LYS A 365 1.63 9.74 23.76
CA LYS A 365 2.17 10.65 24.76
C LYS A 365 2.90 9.90 25.89
N ALA A 366 2.33 8.80 26.38
CA ALA A 366 2.99 7.94 27.37
C ALA A 366 4.30 7.34 26.83
N LEU A 367 4.34 6.92 25.55
CA LEU A 367 5.56 6.46 24.89
C LEU A 367 6.58 7.60 24.77
N SER A 368 6.17 8.80 24.41
CA SER A 368 7.04 9.99 24.28
C SER A 368 7.69 10.38 25.61
N GLU A 369 6.93 10.37 26.71
CA GLU A 369 7.46 10.62 28.06
C GLU A 369 8.52 9.58 28.45
N SER A 370 8.25 8.30 28.18
CA SER A 370 9.21 7.22 28.42
C SER A 370 10.47 7.35 27.56
N ARG A 371 10.32 7.71 26.27
CA ARG A 371 11.44 8.00 25.36
C ARG A 371 12.30 9.15 25.84
N SER A 372 11.68 10.23 26.34
CA SER A 372 12.39 11.39 26.87
C SER A 372 13.24 11.03 28.10
N CYS A 373 12.73 10.21 29.00
CA CYS A 373 13.50 9.71 30.13
C CYS A 373 14.67 8.81 29.69
N ALA A 374 14.41 7.90 28.74
CA ALA A 374 15.43 7.00 28.22
C ALA A 374 16.50 7.74 27.43
N ALA A 375 16.13 8.77 26.68
CA ALA A 375 17.03 9.61 25.89
C ALA A 375 18.14 10.27 26.75
N VAL A 376 17.80 10.75 27.94
CA VAL A 376 18.77 11.34 28.87
C VAL A 376 19.80 10.30 29.34
N ASN A 377 19.36 9.08 29.64
CA ASN A 377 20.24 8.01 30.08
C ASN A 377 21.13 7.51 28.93
N LEU A 378 20.54 7.24 27.78
CA LEU A 378 21.29 6.82 26.59
C LEU A 378 22.33 7.86 26.18
N ALA A 379 21.98 9.15 26.19
CA ALA A 379 22.92 10.23 25.88
C ALA A 379 24.14 10.22 26.81
N LYS A 380 23.93 10.04 28.14
CA LYS A 380 25.01 9.93 29.11
C LYS A 380 25.90 8.71 28.89
N ASP A 381 25.30 7.56 28.59
CA ASP A 381 26.05 6.33 28.35
C ASP A 381 26.90 6.45 27.08
N ILE A 382 26.33 7.01 25.99
CA ILE A 382 27.08 7.28 24.76
C ILE A 382 28.19 8.27 25.02
N GLU A 383 27.94 9.38 25.71
CA GLU A 383 28.93 10.39 26.05
C GLU A 383 30.11 9.78 26.81
N ALA A 384 29.84 8.98 27.84
CA ALA A 384 30.87 8.30 28.63
C ALA A 384 31.75 7.38 27.77
N GLN A 385 31.17 6.66 26.81
CA GLN A 385 31.92 5.76 25.92
C GLN A 385 32.79 6.53 24.91
N ILE A 386 32.25 7.57 24.25
CA ILE A 386 32.97 8.33 23.24
C ILE A 386 34.10 9.18 23.86
N GLN A 387 33.93 9.67 25.12
CA GLN A 387 34.98 10.35 25.83
C GLN A 387 36.19 9.46 26.06
N GLN A 388 36.01 8.15 26.32
CA GLN A 388 37.07 7.17 26.41
C GLN A 388 37.77 6.93 25.05
N MET A 389 37.08 7.13 23.92
CA MET A 389 37.60 6.93 22.55
C MET A 389 38.34 8.19 22.02
N ASN A 390 39.12 8.87 22.86
CA ASN A 390 39.88 10.06 22.51
C ASN A 390 39.05 11.27 22.05
N MET A 391 37.86 11.43 22.62
CA MET A 391 36.98 12.60 22.46
C MET A 391 36.56 13.15 23.82
N PRO A 392 37.53 13.62 24.67
CA PRO A 392 37.29 13.91 26.08
C PRO A 392 36.32 15.07 26.32
N HIS A 393 36.05 15.87 25.30
CA HIS A 393 35.15 17.03 25.38
C HIS A 393 33.82 16.80 24.68
N ALA A 394 33.61 15.60 24.14
CA ALA A 394 32.38 15.29 23.46
C ALA A 394 31.18 15.37 24.40
N LYS A 395 30.10 15.96 23.90
CA LYS A 395 28.80 16.01 24.56
C LYS A 395 27.74 15.40 23.64
N VAL A 396 26.82 14.68 24.22
CA VAL A 396 25.72 14.03 23.48
C VAL A 396 24.39 14.50 24.04
N ALA A 397 23.47 14.84 23.17
CA ALA A 397 22.08 15.10 23.49
C ALA A 397 21.16 14.31 22.55
N ILE A 398 20.05 13.85 23.05
CA ILE A 398 19.03 13.17 22.25
C ILE A 398 17.73 13.91 22.48
N ASP A 399 17.28 14.62 21.46
CA ASP A 399 16.03 15.35 21.50
C ASP A 399 14.86 14.42 21.13
N VAL A 400 13.82 14.46 21.94
CA VAL A 400 12.55 13.78 21.69
C VAL A 400 11.48 14.85 21.58
N LEU A 401 11.05 15.15 20.35
CA LEU A 401 10.09 16.20 20.06
C LEU A 401 8.75 15.57 19.70
N TYR A 402 7.79 15.65 20.62
CA TYR A 402 6.42 15.21 20.38
C TYR A 402 5.69 16.22 19.50
N ASP A 403 5.12 15.76 18.36
CA ASP A 403 4.41 16.61 17.40
C ASP A 403 3.04 16.02 17.09
N GLU A 404 1.99 16.58 17.68
CA GLU A 404 0.60 16.16 17.45
C GLU A 404 0.11 16.39 16.01
N LEU A 405 0.76 17.30 15.28
CA LEU A 405 0.41 17.59 13.89
C LEU A 405 1.09 16.64 12.90
N LYS A 406 2.03 15.84 13.38
CA LYS A 406 2.68 14.82 12.56
C LYS A 406 1.65 13.80 12.07
N LYS A 407 1.83 13.33 10.84
CA LYS A 407 1.00 12.26 10.31
C LYS A 407 1.03 11.05 11.25
N PRO A 408 -0.12 10.58 11.73
CA PRO A 408 -0.20 9.44 12.64
C PRO A 408 0.47 8.18 12.11
N SER A 409 1.21 7.51 12.98
CA SER A 409 1.95 6.29 12.65
C SER A 409 1.84 5.23 13.77
N SER A 410 2.10 3.98 13.41
CA SER A 410 2.14 2.87 14.38
C SER A 410 3.34 2.91 15.33
N THR A 411 4.28 3.84 15.13
CA THR A 411 5.49 4.01 15.92
C THR A 411 5.49 5.28 16.78
N GLY A 412 4.35 5.97 16.85
CA GLY A 412 4.16 7.20 17.63
C GLY A 412 4.30 8.47 16.80
N LEU A 413 4.36 9.60 17.51
CA LEU A 413 4.34 10.95 16.94
C LEU A 413 5.64 11.72 17.22
N ASP A 414 6.67 11.07 17.78
CA ASP A 414 7.94 11.71 18.11
C ASP A 414 8.81 11.91 16.86
N ASN A 415 9.57 13.01 16.87
CA ASN A 415 10.76 13.20 16.09
C ASN A 415 11.97 13.05 17.04
N ILE A 416 12.84 12.08 16.73
CA ILE A 416 13.98 11.76 17.57
C ILE A 416 15.25 12.13 16.82
N GLU A 417 16.09 12.96 17.46
CA GLU A 417 17.28 13.50 16.84
C GLU A 417 18.47 13.38 17.78
N PHE A 418 19.52 12.68 17.34
CA PHE A 418 20.77 12.56 18.06
C PHE A 418 21.67 13.74 17.70
N LYS A 419 22.14 14.44 18.71
CA LYS A 419 23.02 15.60 18.59
C LYS A 419 24.33 15.36 19.32
N VAL A 420 25.42 15.83 18.74
CA VAL A 420 26.78 15.70 19.29
C VAL A 420 27.53 17.01 19.15
N SER A 421 28.33 17.32 20.12
CA SER A 421 29.42 18.30 20.01
C SER A 421 30.74 17.60 20.31
N THR A 422 31.76 17.76 19.48
CA THR A 422 33.09 17.16 19.67
C THR A 422 34.11 18.15 20.23
N ASN A 423 33.82 19.45 20.15
CA ASN A 423 34.74 20.54 20.55
C ASN A 423 34.22 21.32 21.76
N PRO A 424 35.10 21.75 22.66
CA PRO A 424 34.70 22.58 23.81
C PRO A 424 34.06 23.91 23.35
N GLY A 425 32.94 24.26 24.00
CA GLY A 425 32.27 25.54 23.75
C GLY A 425 31.36 25.59 22.52
N GLN A 426 31.20 24.49 21.81
CA GLN A 426 30.21 24.36 20.74
C GLN A 426 28.94 23.68 21.28
N ASP A 427 27.80 24.19 20.86
CA ASP A 427 26.51 23.50 21.13
C ASP A 427 26.41 22.18 20.35
N ALA A 428 25.70 21.24 20.91
CA ALA A 428 25.44 19.97 20.21
C ALA A 428 24.53 20.21 18.99
N ASP A 429 24.96 19.79 17.81
CA ASP A 429 24.18 19.84 16.56
C ASP A 429 24.04 18.42 15.97
N LYS A 430 23.22 18.31 14.94
CA LYS A 430 22.92 17.03 14.27
C LYS A 430 24.21 16.31 13.85
N LEU A 431 24.18 14.98 13.96
CA LEU A 431 25.32 14.13 13.59
C LEU A 431 25.88 14.43 12.18
N GLU A 432 25.01 14.79 11.23
CA GLU A 432 25.40 15.09 9.85
C GLU A 432 26.33 16.30 9.72
N LYS A 433 26.26 17.27 10.65
CA LYS A 433 26.90 18.55 10.51
C LYS A 433 28.24 18.66 11.26
N VAL A 434 28.44 17.81 12.25
CA VAL A 434 29.48 18.10 13.29
C VAL A 434 30.68 17.17 13.19
N VAL A 435 30.55 15.98 12.62
CA VAL A 435 31.54 14.92 12.78
C VAL A 435 32.31 14.58 11.50
N SER A 436 33.60 14.38 11.62
CA SER A 436 34.42 13.76 10.58
C SER A 436 34.04 12.26 10.43
N GLY A 437 34.33 11.63 9.28
CA GLY A 437 34.02 10.22 9.08
C GLY A 437 34.55 9.29 10.17
N GLY A 438 35.77 9.55 10.69
CA GLY A 438 36.37 8.79 11.77
C GLY A 438 35.67 9.03 13.14
N GLU A 439 35.20 10.24 13.41
CA GLU A 439 34.44 10.53 14.63
C GLU A 439 33.06 9.87 14.59
N LEU A 440 32.39 9.96 13.44
CA LEU A 440 31.08 9.32 13.22
C LEU A 440 31.17 7.79 13.37
N SER A 441 32.25 7.17 12.88
CA SER A 441 32.48 5.73 13.07
C SER A 441 32.66 5.34 14.55
N ARG A 442 33.39 6.16 15.33
CA ARG A 442 33.55 5.93 16.78
C ARG A 442 32.25 6.10 17.55
N ILE A 443 31.50 7.17 17.25
CA ILE A 443 30.16 7.41 17.82
C ILE A 443 29.23 6.25 17.49
N GLY A 444 29.23 5.81 16.21
CA GLY A 444 28.47 4.66 15.76
C GLY A 444 28.82 3.39 16.51
N LEU A 445 30.10 3.13 16.72
CA LEU A 445 30.57 1.98 17.51
C LEU A 445 30.09 2.07 18.98
N ALA A 446 30.22 3.25 19.61
CA ALA A 446 29.75 3.45 20.99
C ALA A 446 28.26 3.17 21.13
N ILE A 447 27.45 3.71 20.21
CA ILE A 447 25.99 3.50 20.18
C ILE A 447 25.68 2.01 19.98
N GLN A 448 26.40 1.34 19.06
CA GLN A 448 26.18 -0.10 18.81
C GLN A 448 26.52 -0.96 20.02
N VAL A 449 27.62 -0.67 20.70
CA VAL A 449 28.04 -1.39 21.91
C VAL A 449 26.97 -1.26 22.99
N ILE A 450 26.46 -0.04 23.23
CA ILE A 450 25.42 0.22 24.24
C ILE A 450 24.08 -0.41 23.84
N ALA A 451 23.73 -0.31 22.55
CA ALA A 451 22.48 -0.92 22.06
C ALA A 451 22.54 -2.44 22.08
N SER A 452 23.72 -3.05 21.87
CA SER A 452 23.87 -4.52 21.79
C SER A 452 23.83 -5.21 23.14
N ASP A 453 24.06 -4.52 24.24
CA ASP A 453 23.78 -5.08 25.58
C ASP A 453 22.28 -5.46 25.74
N ASN A 454 21.43 -4.99 24.84
CA ASN A 454 19.99 -5.26 24.80
C ASN A 454 19.50 -5.96 23.51
N HIS A 455 20.40 -6.30 22.56
CA HIS A 455 20.00 -6.90 21.29
C HIS A 455 19.94 -8.42 21.32
N ALA A 456 18.89 -8.96 20.66
CA ALA A 456 18.71 -10.38 20.42
C ALA A 456 19.54 -10.95 19.25
N THR A 457 20.38 -10.14 18.57
CA THR A 457 21.12 -10.60 17.38
C THR A 457 22.40 -11.32 17.82
N PRO A 458 22.55 -12.63 17.57
CA PRO A 458 23.61 -13.42 18.15
C PRO A 458 24.98 -13.20 17.48
N THR A 459 25.04 -12.59 16.30
CA THR A 459 26.28 -12.37 15.54
C THR A 459 26.36 -10.93 15.04
N MET A 460 27.49 -10.27 15.26
CA MET A 460 27.76 -8.91 14.79
C MET A 460 29.10 -8.88 14.03
N ILE A 461 29.13 -8.19 12.90
CA ILE A 461 30.33 -7.98 12.10
C ILE A 461 30.63 -6.50 12.04
N PHE A 462 31.85 -6.15 12.37
CA PHE A 462 32.36 -4.78 12.30
C PHE A 462 33.45 -4.68 11.21
N ASP A 463 33.20 -3.86 10.21
CA ASP A 463 34.17 -3.55 9.16
C ASP A 463 34.64 -2.09 9.34
N GLU A 464 35.94 -1.85 9.13
CA GLU A 464 36.56 -0.53 9.17
C GLU A 464 36.39 0.27 10.48
N VAL A 465 36.17 -0.39 11.61
CA VAL A 465 36.03 0.30 12.92
C VAL A 465 37.33 0.96 13.38
N ASP A 466 38.44 0.55 12.79
CA ASP A 466 39.79 1.04 13.06
C ASP A 466 40.22 2.18 12.12
N THR A 467 39.33 2.67 11.24
CA THR A 467 39.64 3.78 10.34
C THR A 467 39.80 5.09 11.12
N GLY A 468 40.94 5.72 10.96
CA GLY A 468 41.27 7.01 11.59
C GLY A 468 41.58 6.95 13.09
N ILE A 469 41.82 5.73 13.63
CA ILE A 469 42.30 5.55 15.01
C ILE A 469 43.70 4.94 15.06
N SER A 470 44.41 5.15 16.15
CA SER A 470 45.74 4.56 16.38
C SER A 470 46.06 4.53 17.89
N GLY A 471 47.12 3.80 18.24
CA GLY A 471 47.67 3.78 19.59
C GLY A 471 46.64 3.47 20.70
N PRO A 472 46.51 4.33 21.71
CA PRO A 472 45.63 4.10 22.86
C PRO A 472 44.15 3.93 22.49
N THR A 473 43.68 4.72 21.52
CA THR A 473 42.27 4.63 21.06
C THR A 473 41.96 3.28 20.45
N ALA A 474 42.90 2.71 19.68
CA ALA A 474 42.73 1.37 19.11
C ALA A 474 42.63 0.27 20.19
N SER A 475 43.39 0.43 21.27
CA SER A 475 43.33 -0.49 22.42
C SER A 475 41.97 -0.44 23.11
N ILE A 476 41.39 0.77 23.27
CA ILE A 476 40.08 0.97 23.89
C ILE A 476 38.98 0.36 23.01
N VAL A 477 39.01 0.63 21.71
CA VAL A 477 38.08 0.03 20.73
C VAL A 477 38.16 -1.50 20.76
N GLY A 478 39.38 -2.05 20.76
CA GLY A 478 39.57 -3.49 20.88
C GLY A 478 39.02 -4.09 22.17
N ALA A 479 39.21 -3.42 23.32
CA ALA A 479 38.66 -3.85 24.60
C ALA A 479 37.11 -3.82 24.63
N LEU A 480 36.50 -2.81 23.99
CA LEU A 480 35.04 -2.74 23.83
C LEU A 480 34.50 -3.86 22.98
N LEU A 481 35.13 -4.17 21.84
CA LEU A 481 34.75 -5.29 20.98
C LEU A 481 34.93 -6.63 21.71
N ARG A 482 35.98 -6.76 22.54
CA ARG A 482 36.18 -7.95 23.37
C ARG A 482 35.07 -8.13 24.39
N ARG A 483 34.70 -7.07 25.11
CA ARG A 483 33.58 -7.08 26.06
C ARG A 483 32.28 -7.50 25.39
N LEU A 484 32.01 -6.97 24.21
CA LEU A 484 30.87 -7.35 23.39
C LEU A 484 30.96 -8.83 22.98
N GLY A 485 32.16 -9.30 22.61
CA GLY A 485 32.44 -10.70 22.26
C GLY A 485 32.19 -11.70 23.41
N ASN A 486 32.18 -11.25 24.67
CA ASN A 486 31.82 -12.12 25.80
C ASN A 486 30.31 -12.42 25.86
N GLN A 487 29.48 -11.60 25.23
CA GLN A 487 28.01 -11.71 25.25
C GLN A 487 27.45 -12.24 23.93
N ALA A 488 28.11 -11.91 22.80
CA ALA A 488 27.68 -12.28 21.46
C ALA A 488 28.88 -12.68 20.60
N GLN A 489 28.64 -13.33 19.47
CA GLN A 489 29.67 -13.59 18.49
C GLN A 489 29.98 -12.27 17.73
N VAL A 490 31.23 -11.82 17.79
CA VAL A 490 31.68 -10.59 17.15
C VAL A 490 32.80 -10.92 16.16
N MET A 491 32.69 -10.42 14.94
CA MET A 491 33.75 -10.46 13.93
C MET A 491 34.21 -9.03 13.64
N CYS A 492 35.51 -8.80 13.59
CA CYS A 492 36.06 -7.49 13.31
C CYS A 492 37.16 -7.55 12.24
N VAL A 493 37.01 -6.83 11.15
CA VAL A 493 38.07 -6.66 10.16
C VAL A 493 38.98 -5.52 10.63
N THR A 494 40.27 -5.80 10.81
CA THR A 494 41.22 -4.81 11.34
C THR A 494 42.58 -4.94 10.73
N HIS A 495 43.28 -3.83 10.64
CA HIS A 495 44.69 -3.76 10.31
C HIS A 495 45.55 -3.31 11.52
N LEU A 496 44.92 -3.00 12.66
CA LEU A 496 45.60 -2.53 13.86
C LEU A 496 45.93 -3.68 14.81
N PRO A 497 47.20 -3.85 15.19
CA PRO A 497 47.63 -4.91 16.11
C PRO A 497 47.00 -4.79 17.49
N GLN A 498 46.66 -3.57 17.95
CA GLN A 498 46.01 -3.33 19.24
C GLN A 498 44.57 -3.89 19.29
N VAL A 499 43.84 -3.78 18.18
CA VAL A 499 42.49 -4.37 18.06
C VAL A 499 42.58 -5.87 17.91
N ALA A 500 43.46 -6.37 17.00
CA ALA A 500 43.63 -7.79 16.75
C ALA A 500 44.09 -8.59 17.98
N ALA A 501 44.93 -7.98 18.84
CA ALA A 501 45.40 -8.59 20.08
C ALA A 501 44.27 -8.87 21.08
N GLN A 502 43.22 -8.05 21.09
CA GLN A 502 42.05 -8.18 21.98
C GLN A 502 41.11 -9.34 21.57
N ALA A 503 41.23 -9.87 20.36
CA ALA A 503 40.38 -10.94 19.89
C ALA A 503 40.61 -12.27 20.63
N HIS A 504 39.54 -13.04 20.79
CA HIS A 504 39.60 -14.41 21.29
C HIS A 504 40.19 -15.34 20.22
N ASN A 505 39.73 -15.17 18.97
CA ASN A 505 40.16 -15.94 17.80
C ASN A 505 40.68 -14.99 16.71
N GLN A 506 41.54 -15.46 15.85
CA GLN A 506 42.10 -14.65 14.75
C GLN A 506 42.14 -15.47 13.46
N LEU A 507 41.63 -14.86 12.40
CA LEU A 507 41.65 -15.38 11.04
C LEU A 507 42.61 -14.52 10.20
N PHE A 508 43.46 -15.17 9.43
CA PHE A 508 44.41 -14.52 8.52
C PHE A 508 43.98 -14.74 7.08
N VAL A 509 43.82 -13.62 6.36
CA VAL A 509 43.48 -13.63 4.93
C VAL A 509 44.74 -13.42 4.11
N THR A 510 45.09 -14.35 3.27
CA THR A 510 46.25 -14.30 2.39
C THR A 510 45.88 -14.55 0.94
N LYS A 511 46.69 -14.02 0.03
CA LYS A 511 46.62 -14.31 -1.40
C LYS A 511 47.72 -15.29 -1.78
N LEU A 512 47.36 -16.38 -2.41
CA LEU A 512 48.27 -17.27 -3.08
C LEU A 512 48.19 -16.99 -4.58
N THR A 513 49.30 -16.57 -5.18
CA THR A 513 49.41 -16.32 -6.62
C THR A 513 50.37 -17.32 -7.23
N ASP A 514 49.90 -18.11 -8.18
CA ASP A 514 50.70 -19.10 -8.93
C ASP A 514 51.17 -18.55 -10.30
N GLY A 515 51.07 -17.26 -10.56
CA GLY A 515 51.45 -16.57 -11.80
C GLY A 515 50.33 -16.45 -12.82
N GLU A 516 49.34 -17.33 -12.82
CA GLU A 516 48.18 -17.29 -13.74
C GLU A 516 46.85 -16.97 -13.02
N SER A 517 46.76 -17.37 -11.75
CA SER A 517 45.57 -17.11 -10.92
C SER A 517 45.92 -16.67 -9.51
N THR A 518 45.04 -15.87 -8.92
CA THR A 518 45.13 -15.49 -7.50
C THR A 518 43.99 -16.18 -6.75
N GLU A 519 44.33 -16.86 -5.68
CA GLU A 519 43.37 -17.48 -4.76
C GLU A 519 43.47 -16.84 -3.39
N THR A 520 42.35 -16.46 -2.81
CA THR A 520 42.28 -15.98 -1.43
C THR A 520 41.97 -17.14 -0.50
N GLN A 521 42.78 -17.29 0.54
CA GLN A 521 42.56 -18.25 1.61
C GLN A 521 42.37 -17.53 2.96
N MET A 522 41.61 -18.14 3.84
CA MET A 522 41.38 -17.67 5.21
C MET A 522 41.77 -18.80 6.17
N LEU A 523 42.72 -18.52 7.03
CA LEU A 523 43.32 -19.51 7.91
C LEU A 523 43.11 -19.11 9.36
N ALA A 524 42.67 -20.05 10.20
CA ALA A 524 42.62 -19.84 11.65
C ALA A 524 44.06 -19.91 12.20
N LEU A 525 44.45 -18.87 12.95
CA LEU A 525 45.78 -18.76 13.49
C LEU A 525 45.91 -19.47 14.83
N THR A 526 46.99 -20.26 14.98
CA THR A 526 47.41 -20.80 16.27
C THR A 526 47.95 -19.68 17.17
N LYS A 527 48.16 -19.97 18.45
CA LYS A 527 48.71 -19.01 19.41
C LYS A 527 50.06 -18.43 18.96
N GLN A 528 50.90 -19.26 18.33
CA GLN A 528 52.21 -18.84 17.82
C GLN A 528 52.03 -17.97 16.55
N ASP A 529 51.19 -18.40 15.61
CA ASP A 529 50.93 -17.69 14.36
C ASP A 529 50.33 -16.30 14.64
N ARG A 530 49.52 -16.17 15.70
CA ARG A 530 48.99 -14.85 16.14
C ARG A 530 50.11 -13.91 16.60
N ILE A 531 51.12 -14.41 17.31
CA ILE A 531 52.29 -13.60 17.70
C ILE A 531 53.02 -13.09 16.47
N ASP A 532 53.24 -13.95 15.49
CA ASP A 532 53.99 -13.65 14.28
C ASP A 532 53.20 -12.66 13.40
N GLU A 533 51.89 -12.82 13.26
CA GLU A 533 51.03 -11.89 12.54
C GLU A 533 50.94 -10.51 13.24
N LEU A 534 50.78 -10.49 14.55
CA LEU A 534 50.82 -9.22 15.30
C LEU A 534 52.18 -8.50 15.18
N ALA A 535 53.26 -9.26 15.18
CA ALA A 535 54.60 -8.69 14.95
C ALA A 535 54.74 -8.16 13.53
N ARG A 536 54.16 -8.83 12.53
CA ARG A 536 54.08 -8.32 11.15
C ARG A 536 53.24 -7.02 11.06
N LEU A 537 52.12 -6.94 11.73
CA LEU A 537 51.28 -5.72 11.78
C LEU A 537 52.01 -4.55 12.46
N LEU A 538 52.90 -4.82 13.43
CA LEU A 538 53.67 -3.82 14.15
C LEU A 538 54.89 -3.32 13.37
N ALA A 539 55.59 -4.19 12.66
CA ALA A 539 56.93 -3.90 12.07
C ALA A 539 56.93 -3.96 10.53
N GLY A 540 55.82 -4.34 9.88
CA GLY A 540 55.82 -4.65 8.45
C GLY A 540 56.51 -5.99 8.13
N ASP A 541 56.95 -6.16 6.89
CA ASP A 541 57.47 -7.44 6.38
C ASP A 541 58.75 -7.95 7.08
N LYS A 542 59.48 -7.07 7.76
CA LYS A 542 60.69 -7.47 8.49
C LYS A 542 60.39 -7.60 9.99
N ILE A 543 60.09 -8.84 10.39
CA ILE A 543 59.83 -9.15 11.80
C ILE A 543 61.11 -9.07 12.61
N THR A 544 61.13 -8.15 13.58
CA THR A 544 62.26 -7.97 14.52
C THR A 544 62.00 -8.65 15.85
N LYS A 545 63.04 -8.94 16.61
CA LYS A 545 62.90 -9.47 17.99
C LYS A 545 62.11 -8.54 18.91
N SER A 546 62.23 -7.25 18.72
CA SER A 546 61.45 -6.25 19.45
C SER A 546 59.96 -6.30 19.09
N ALA A 547 59.63 -6.44 17.80
CA ALA A 547 58.23 -6.59 17.38
C ALA A 547 57.58 -7.85 17.95
N LEU A 548 58.30 -8.96 18.00
CA LEU A 548 57.80 -10.20 18.64
C LEU A 548 57.59 -10.05 20.14
N ALA A 549 58.48 -9.32 20.84
CA ALA A 549 58.32 -9.03 22.27
C ALA A 549 57.08 -8.18 22.52
N ASN A 550 56.91 -7.10 21.74
CA ASN A 550 55.74 -6.22 21.83
C ASN A 550 54.43 -6.95 21.49
N ALA A 551 54.41 -7.82 20.47
CA ALA A 551 53.26 -8.66 20.15
C ALA A 551 52.84 -9.60 21.30
N LYS A 552 53.82 -10.25 21.97
CA LYS A 552 53.59 -11.07 23.16
C LYS A 552 53.01 -10.26 24.31
N GLU A 553 53.50 -9.05 24.52
CA GLU A 553 53.01 -8.13 25.57
C GLU A 553 51.59 -7.67 25.32
N LEU A 554 51.27 -7.30 24.08
CA LEU A 554 49.90 -6.96 23.67
C LEU A 554 48.92 -8.12 23.95
N LEU A 555 49.26 -9.35 23.56
CA LEU A 555 48.43 -10.51 23.84
C LEU A 555 48.28 -10.80 25.32
N LYS A 556 49.33 -10.59 26.10
CA LYS A 556 49.29 -10.83 27.56
C LYS A 556 48.43 -9.77 28.24
N SER A 557 48.54 -8.50 27.87
CA SER A 557 47.68 -7.43 28.43
C SER A 557 46.23 -7.62 28.07
N ALA A 558 45.94 -8.07 26.83
CA ALA A 558 44.57 -8.38 26.41
C ALA A 558 43.93 -9.55 27.16
N ALA A 559 44.73 -10.53 27.59
CA ALA A 559 44.24 -11.68 28.38
C ALA A 559 43.97 -11.33 29.87
N SER A 560 44.50 -10.20 30.34
CA SER A 560 44.37 -9.76 31.73
C SER A 560 43.18 -8.81 31.93
N ASN A 561 42.62 -8.28 30.85
CA ASN A 561 41.39 -7.50 30.79
C ASN A 561 40.19 -8.39 30.45
#